data_7c807aec2baa5e0fa3ca6b6fcc80a19e
#
_entry.id   7c807aec2baa5e0fa3ca6b6fcc80a19e
#
_cell.length_a   1.000
_cell.length_b   1.000
_cell.length_c   1.000
_cell.angle_alpha   90.00
_cell.angle_beta   90.00
_cell.angle_gamma   90.00
#
_symmetry.space_group_name_H-M   'P 1'
#
loop_
_entity.id
_entity.type
_entity.pdbx_description
1 polymer ?
#
loop_
_entity_poly.entity_id
_entity_poly.type
_entity_poly.pdbx_seq_one_letter_code
_entity_poly.pdbx_strand_id
1 'polypeptide(L)'
;MIRRHAMRLCRQQEETGLLIVVYFISDHDPSGLDLQRAWEQALTSFGARFQLIRIGLTRAQVDALDNARLREGIEVKPSDSRSKTYLAEHGDRCWEVDILPATVIEQELDERLWRQRDCEIERARALI
;
A
#
# COMPACT_ATOMS: atom_id res chain seq x y z
N MET A 1 -13.01 4.04 11.69
CA MET A 1 -12.70 2.64 11.37
C MET A 1 -11.19 2.37 11.38
N ILE A 2 -10.41 3.11 10.62
CA ILE A 2 -8.93 2.95 10.54
C ILE A 2 -8.28 3.06 11.92
N ARG A 3 -8.61 4.09 12.70
CA ARG A 3 -8.05 4.27 14.05
C ARG A 3 -8.26 3.06 14.96
N ARG A 4 -9.44 2.45 14.91
CA ARG A 4 -9.76 1.26 15.72
C ARG A 4 -8.87 0.08 15.34
N HIS A 5 -8.70 -0.16 14.04
CA HIS A 5 -7.84 -1.24 13.56
C HIS A 5 -6.36 -0.98 13.87
N ALA A 6 -5.90 0.24 13.64
CA ALA A 6 -4.53 0.64 13.97
C ALA A 6 -4.23 0.46 15.47
N MET A 7 -5.15 0.88 16.32
CA MET A 7 -5.03 0.71 17.77
C MET A 7 -4.96 -0.76 18.16
N ARG A 8 -5.76 -1.62 17.55
CA ARG A 8 -5.74 -3.07 17.80
C ARG A 8 -4.39 -3.67 17.40
N LEU A 9 -3.87 -3.30 16.24
CA LEU A 9 -2.55 -3.77 15.79
C LEU A 9 -1.44 -3.31 16.75
N CYS A 10 -1.50 -2.08 17.23
CA CYS A 10 -0.52 -1.56 18.18
C CYS A 10 -0.56 -2.32 19.51
N ARG A 11 -1.76 -2.64 20.01
CA ARG A 11 -1.90 -3.47 21.22
C ARG A 11 -1.31 -4.85 21.04
N GLN A 12 -1.58 -5.49 19.90
CA GLN A 12 -0.98 -6.79 19.56
C GLN A 12 0.54 -6.70 19.51
N GLN A 13 1.07 -5.62 18.94
CA GLN A 13 2.52 -5.39 18.90
C GLN A 13 3.12 -5.26 20.29
N GLU A 14 2.47 -4.55 21.19
CA GLU A 14 2.92 -4.42 22.59
C GLU A 14 2.97 -5.78 23.29
N GLU A 15 1.99 -6.65 23.01
CA GLU A 15 1.92 -7.99 23.61
C GLU A 15 2.93 -8.97 23.01
N THR A 16 3.16 -8.89 21.71
CA THR A 16 3.97 -9.88 20.97
C THR A 16 5.38 -9.43 20.64
N GLY A 17 5.63 -8.11 20.60
CA GLY A 17 6.89 -7.54 20.15
C GLY A 17 7.13 -7.64 18.62
N LEU A 18 6.15 -8.13 17.86
CA LEU A 18 6.30 -8.35 16.42
C LEU A 18 6.15 -7.07 15.62
N LEU A 19 6.90 -6.97 14.52
CA LEU A 19 6.78 -5.88 13.56
C LEU A 19 5.44 -5.97 12.82
N ILE A 20 4.76 -4.85 12.67
CA ILE A 20 3.57 -4.75 11.83
C ILE A 20 4.00 -4.54 10.38
N VAL A 21 3.56 -5.42 9.49
CA VAL A 21 3.76 -5.25 8.04
C VAL A 21 2.39 -5.13 7.39
N VAL A 22 2.17 -4.01 6.71
CA VAL A 22 0.91 -3.72 6.01
C VAL A 22 1.16 -3.79 4.51
N TYR A 23 0.50 -4.72 3.84
CA TYR A 23 0.48 -4.78 2.38
C TYR A 23 -0.76 -4.05 1.89
N PHE A 24 -0.56 -2.99 1.12
CA PHE A 24 -1.62 -2.10 0.71
C PHE A 24 -1.99 -2.29 -0.75
N ILE A 25 -3.29 -2.49 -1.00
CA ILE A 25 -3.85 -2.65 -2.35
C ILE A 25 -5.03 -1.69 -2.48
N SER A 26 -4.93 -0.76 -3.41
CA SER A 26 -6.01 0.19 -3.70
C SER A 26 -5.83 0.78 -5.10
N ASP A 27 -6.84 1.49 -5.57
CA ASP A 27 -6.75 2.27 -6.79
C ASP A 27 -5.62 3.31 -6.69
N HIS A 28 -5.04 3.66 -7.82
CA HIS A 28 -4.09 4.76 -7.92
C HIS A 28 -4.87 6.02 -8.28
N ASP A 29 -5.51 6.60 -7.29
CA ASP A 29 -6.36 7.78 -7.39
C ASP A 29 -6.29 8.58 -6.09
N PRO A 30 -6.86 9.80 -6.04
CA PRO A 30 -6.81 10.62 -4.82
C PRO A 30 -7.33 9.90 -3.57
N SER A 31 -8.43 9.17 -3.70
CA SER A 31 -9.04 8.43 -2.60
C SER A 31 -8.17 7.29 -2.09
N GLY A 32 -7.63 6.49 -3.01
CA GLY A 32 -6.79 5.33 -2.67
C GLY A 32 -5.48 5.73 -2.00
N LEU A 33 -4.82 6.78 -2.49
CA LEU A 33 -3.59 7.26 -1.87
C LEU A 33 -3.84 7.97 -0.55
N ASP A 34 -4.97 8.67 -0.41
CA ASP A 34 -5.35 9.27 0.86
C ASP A 34 -5.65 8.22 1.93
N LEU A 35 -6.26 7.11 1.56
CA LEU A 35 -6.49 5.98 2.46
C LEU A 35 -5.17 5.39 2.97
N GLN A 36 -4.19 5.21 2.10
CA GLN A 36 -2.85 4.77 2.48
C GLN A 36 -2.21 5.74 3.48
N ARG A 37 -2.26 7.03 3.19
CA ARG A 37 -1.75 8.09 4.08
C ARG A 37 -2.45 8.03 5.45
N ALA A 38 -3.76 7.82 5.48
CA ALA A 38 -4.53 7.73 6.73
C ALA A 38 -4.08 6.56 7.59
N TRP A 39 -3.78 5.41 6.98
CA TRP A 39 -3.23 4.26 7.69
C TRP A 39 -1.85 4.55 8.28
N GLU A 40 -0.94 5.13 7.49
CA GLU A 40 0.39 5.52 7.97
C GLU A 40 0.29 6.48 9.14
N GLN A 41 -0.57 7.49 9.03
CA GLN A 41 -0.78 8.48 10.07
C GLN A 41 -1.33 7.85 11.35
N ALA A 42 -2.31 6.96 11.23
CA ALA A 42 -2.90 6.30 12.38
C ALA A 42 -1.89 5.43 13.12
N LEU A 43 -1.14 4.60 12.42
CA LEU A 43 -0.11 3.75 13.02
C LEU A 43 0.99 4.59 13.67
N THR A 44 1.44 5.64 13.02
CA THR A 44 2.44 6.56 13.58
C THR A 44 1.93 7.25 14.84
N SER A 45 0.67 7.68 14.85
CA SER A 45 0.08 8.37 16.02
C SER A 45 0.01 7.49 17.27
N PHE A 46 -0.12 6.18 17.10
CA PHE A 46 -0.10 5.21 18.20
C PHE A 46 1.31 4.73 18.59
N GLY A 47 2.35 5.25 17.93
CA GLY A 47 3.72 4.87 18.20
C GLY A 47 4.11 3.48 17.71
N ALA A 48 3.39 2.94 16.75
CA ALA A 48 3.67 1.61 16.20
C ALA A 48 4.99 1.58 15.39
N ARG A 49 5.67 0.46 15.46
CA ARG A 49 6.75 0.11 14.53
C ARG A 49 6.13 -0.67 13.39
N PHE A 50 6.20 -0.13 12.18
CA PHE A 50 5.54 -0.75 11.03
C PHE A 50 6.28 -0.49 9.73
N GLN A 51 6.00 -1.34 8.75
CA GLN A 51 6.32 -1.13 7.34
C GLN A 51 5.01 -1.16 6.56
N LEU A 52 4.79 -0.18 5.71
CA LEU A 52 3.67 -0.18 4.79
C LEU A 52 4.20 -0.30 3.37
N ILE A 53 3.79 -1.35 2.68
CA ILE A 53 4.27 -1.71 1.34
C ILE A 53 3.09 -1.71 0.39
N ARG A 54 3.14 -0.85 -0.61
CA ARG A 54 2.10 -0.83 -1.65
C ARG A 54 2.37 -1.94 -2.66
N ILE A 55 1.45 -2.89 -2.74
CA ILE A 55 1.50 -4.02 -3.67
C ILE A 55 0.88 -3.66 -5.03
N GLY A 56 -0.17 -2.87 -5.02
CA GLY A 56 -0.88 -2.40 -6.20
C GLY A 56 -1.95 -1.37 -5.84
N LEU A 57 -2.38 -0.54 -6.72
CA LEU A 57 -1.79 -0.26 -8.02
C LEU A 57 -0.63 0.72 -7.86
N THR A 58 0.53 0.42 -8.44
CA THR A 58 1.68 1.33 -8.46
C THR A 58 1.81 1.99 -9.83
N ARG A 59 2.47 3.15 -9.89
CA ARG A 59 2.73 3.82 -11.16
C ARG A 59 3.60 2.95 -12.09
N ALA A 60 4.55 2.22 -11.53
CA ALA A 60 5.39 1.29 -12.30
C ALA A 60 4.56 0.20 -12.98
N GLN A 61 3.54 -0.33 -12.29
CA GLN A 61 2.64 -1.32 -12.87
C GLN A 61 1.81 -0.72 -14.01
N VAL A 62 1.34 0.51 -13.85
CA VAL A 62 0.63 1.23 -14.92
C VAL A 62 1.53 1.42 -16.13
N ASP A 63 2.75 1.90 -15.93
CA ASP A 63 3.70 2.18 -17.00
C ASP A 63 4.13 0.91 -17.76
N ALA A 64 4.05 -0.24 -17.11
CA ALA A 64 4.38 -1.54 -17.69
C ALA A 64 3.22 -2.17 -18.49
N LEU A 65 2.03 -1.58 -18.50
CA LEU A 65 0.89 -2.09 -19.26
C LEU A 65 1.15 -1.97 -20.78
N ASP A 66 0.86 -3.06 -21.51
CA ASP A 66 0.98 -3.08 -22.97
C ASP A 66 -0.11 -2.25 -23.65
N ASN A 67 -1.29 -2.18 -23.04
CA ASN A 67 -2.43 -1.46 -23.59
C ASN A 67 -2.31 0.04 -23.33
N ALA A 68 -2.03 0.81 -24.38
CA ALA A 68 -1.86 2.27 -24.30
C ALA A 68 -3.11 2.98 -23.75
N ARG A 69 -4.29 2.47 -24.03
CA ARG A 69 -5.55 3.03 -23.58
C ARG A 69 -5.71 2.90 -22.05
N LEU A 70 -5.33 1.76 -21.49
CA LEU A 70 -5.33 1.55 -20.06
C LEU A 70 -4.27 2.41 -19.36
N ARG A 71 -3.08 2.55 -19.96
CA ARG A 71 -2.02 3.40 -19.41
C ARG A 71 -2.41 4.87 -19.35
N GLU A 72 -3.27 5.33 -20.24
CA GLU A 72 -3.74 6.71 -20.25
C GLU A 72 -4.55 7.05 -19.00
N GLY A 73 -5.33 6.10 -18.49
CA GLY A 73 -6.16 6.30 -17.33
C GLY A 73 -7.34 7.23 -17.58
N ILE A 74 -7.92 7.70 -16.51
CA ILE A 74 -9.01 8.68 -16.53
C ILE A 74 -8.60 9.97 -15.85
N GLU A 75 -9.26 11.07 -16.22
CA GLU A 75 -8.97 12.37 -15.64
C GLU A 75 -9.45 12.45 -14.20
N VAL A 76 -8.59 12.99 -13.32
CA VAL A 76 -8.92 13.25 -11.92
C VAL A 76 -10.00 14.32 -11.84
N LYS A 77 -11.04 14.07 -11.03
CA LYS A 77 -12.10 15.05 -10.78
C LYS A 77 -11.58 16.15 -9.87
N PRO A 78 -11.52 17.43 -10.33
CA PRO A 78 -10.97 18.50 -9.52
C PRO A 78 -11.85 18.89 -8.32
N SER A 79 -13.10 18.43 -8.28
CA SER A 79 -14.04 18.68 -7.19
C SER A 79 -13.75 17.88 -5.91
N ASP A 80 -12.90 16.84 -5.98
CA ASP A 80 -12.52 16.08 -4.81
C ASP A 80 -11.47 16.87 -4.01
N SER A 81 -11.74 17.09 -2.71
CA SER A 81 -10.82 17.83 -1.83
C SER A 81 -9.45 17.17 -1.69
N ARG A 82 -9.36 15.86 -1.95
CA ARG A 82 -8.12 15.07 -1.90
C ARG A 82 -7.31 15.16 -3.19
N SER A 83 -7.92 15.66 -4.27
CA SER A 83 -7.28 15.72 -5.59
C SER A 83 -6.13 16.71 -5.66
N LYS A 84 -6.14 17.76 -4.85
CA LYS A 84 -5.11 18.80 -4.87
C LYS A 84 -3.71 18.25 -4.61
N THR A 85 -3.55 17.44 -3.57
CA THR A 85 -2.27 16.79 -3.25
C THR A 85 -1.90 15.76 -4.32
N TYR A 86 -2.88 14.98 -4.76
CA TYR A 86 -2.68 13.99 -5.80
C TYR A 86 -2.19 14.63 -7.11
N LEU A 87 -2.84 15.72 -7.56
CA LEU A 87 -2.46 16.44 -8.76
C LEU A 87 -1.02 16.96 -8.68
N ALA A 88 -0.62 17.46 -7.52
CA ALA A 88 0.73 17.98 -7.31
C ALA A 88 1.80 16.88 -7.36
N GLU A 89 1.50 15.70 -6.84
CA GLU A 89 2.46 14.60 -6.72
C GLU A 89 2.42 13.61 -7.89
N HIS A 90 1.25 13.38 -8.49
CA HIS A 90 1.03 12.30 -9.45
C HIS A 90 0.47 12.74 -10.81
N GLY A 91 0.11 14.00 -10.96
CA GLY A 91 -0.50 14.51 -12.19
C GLY A 91 -2.02 14.35 -12.22
N ASP A 92 -2.61 14.50 -13.41
CA ASP A 92 -4.05 14.61 -13.60
C ASP A 92 -4.76 13.31 -14.00
N ARG A 93 -4.04 12.20 -14.02
CA ARG A 93 -4.59 10.88 -14.38
C ARG A 93 -4.64 9.94 -13.20
N CYS A 94 -5.63 9.08 -13.18
CA CYS A 94 -5.80 8.06 -12.16
C CYS A 94 -6.25 6.73 -12.77
N TRP A 95 -6.12 5.65 -12.00
CA TRP A 95 -6.34 4.29 -12.47
C TRP A 95 -6.97 3.44 -11.37
N GLU A 96 -7.88 2.56 -11.77
CA GLU A 96 -8.44 1.55 -10.89
C GLU A 96 -7.54 0.33 -10.82
N VAL A 97 -7.48 -0.31 -9.65
CA VAL A 97 -6.62 -1.48 -9.43
C VAL A 97 -7.02 -2.68 -10.29
N ASP A 98 -8.28 -2.77 -10.69
CA ASP A 98 -8.80 -3.87 -11.49
C ASP A 98 -8.32 -3.87 -12.95
N ILE A 99 -7.58 -2.84 -13.40
CA ILE A 99 -6.90 -2.90 -14.69
C ILE A 99 -5.77 -3.93 -14.72
N LEU A 100 -5.29 -4.35 -13.53
CA LEU A 100 -4.34 -5.45 -13.42
C LEU A 100 -5.07 -6.78 -13.28
N PRO A 101 -4.59 -7.86 -13.94
CA PRO A 101 -5.06 -9.19 -13.62
C PRO A 101 -4.82 -9.51 -12.15
N ALA A 102 -5.77 -10.20 -11.51
CA ALA A 102 -5.64 -10.61 -10.10
C ALA A 102 -4.37 -11.42 -9.85
N THR A 103 -3.93 -12.21 -10.84
CA THR A 103 -2.71 -13.01 -10.77
C THR A 103 -1.45 -12.17 -10.57
N VAL A 104 -1.40 -10.94 -11.11
CA VAL A 104 -0.26 -10.03 -10.92
C VAL A 104 -0.16 -9.58 -9.47
N ILE A 105 -1.28 -9.22 -8.87
CA ILE A 105 -1.35 -8.82 -7.46
C ILE A 105 -0.99 -10.00 -6.54
N GLU A 106 -1.55 -11.17 -6.81
CA GLU A 106 -1.25 -12.39 -6.05
C GLU A 106 0.24 -12.74 -6.11
N GLN A 107 0.84 -12.66 -7.28
CA GLN A 107 2.26 -12.95 -7.46
C GLN A 107 3.15 -11.96 -6.70
N GLU A 108 2.86 -10.67 -6.77
CA GLU A 108 3.57 -9.65 -6.00
C GLU A 108 3.47 -9.88 -4.50
N LEU A 109 2.27 -10.21 -4.03
CA LEU A 109 2.04 -10.49 -2.62
C LEU A 109 2.81 -11.73 -2.16
N ASP A 110 2.76 -12.82 -2.92
CA ASP A 110 3.48 -14.05 -2.62
C ASP A 110 4.99 -13.82 -2.56
N GLU A 111 5.57 -13.10 -3.52
CA GLU A 111 6.99 -12.78 -3.52
C GLU A 111 7.39 -11.97 -2.29
N ARG A 112 6.56 -11.00 -1.88
CA ARG A 112 6.82 -10.18 -0.70
C ARG A 112 6.74 -11.00 0.59
N LEU A 113 5.76 -11.88 0.71
CA LEU A 113 5.61 -12.77 1.87
C LEU A 113 6.79 -13.74 2.00
N TRP A 114 7.27 -14.31 0.89
CA TRP A 114 8.44 -15.17 0.90
C TRP A 114 9.71 -14.45 1.33
N ARG A 115 9.94 -13.23 0.82
CA ARG A 115 11.09 -12.41 1.23
C ARG A 115 11.04 -12.08 2.72
N GLN A 116 9.88 -11.74 3.24
CA GLN A 116 9.70 -11.45 4.65
C GLN A 116 10.02 -12.68 5.51
N ARG A 117 9.54 -13.84 5.11
CA ARG A 117 9.82 -15.11 5.77
C ARG A 117 11.31 -15.43 5.79
N ASP A 118 11.97 -15.27 4.65
CA ASP A 118 13.41 -15.54 4.54
C ASP A 118 14.22 -14.61 5.45
N CYS A 119 13.88 -13.32 5.50
CA CYS A 119 14.52 -12.37 6.40
C CYS A 119 14.34 -12.76 7.88
N GLU A 120 13.16 -13.22 8.26
CA GLU A 120 12.88 -13.69 9.63
C GLU A 120 13.68 -14.93 9.98
N ILE A 121 13.80 -15.88 9.05
CA ILE A 121 14.60 -17.10 9.23
C ILE A 121 16.08 -16.74 9.41
N GLU A 122 16.61 -15.85 8.59
CA GLU A 122 18.01 -15.42 8.69
C GLU A 122 18.28 -14.72 10.02
N ARG A 123 17.37 -13.83 10.47
CA ARG A 123 17.48 -13.19 11.79
C ARG A 123 17.46 -14.20 12.92
N ALA A 124 16.59 -15.19 12.87
CA ALA A 124 16.53 -16.24 13.86
C ALA A 124 17.82 -17.06 13.91
N ARG A 125 18.40 -17.37 12.75
CA ARG A 125 19.70 -18.09 12.64
C ARG A 125 20.85 -17.28 13.22
N ALA A 126 20.84 -15.96 13.04
CA ALA A 126 21.88 -15.07 13.56
C ALA A 126 21.88 -15.00 15.11
N LEU A 127 20.79 -15.36 15.76
CA LEU A 127 20.67 -15.36 17.23
C LEU A 127 21.18 -16.67 17.89
N ILE A 128 21.47 -17.68 17.08
CA ILE A 128 22.01 -18.96 17.56
C ILE A 128 23.53 -18.92 17.50
#